data_76628eb222faa0a56cde246273a740b0
#
_entry.id   76628eb222faa0a56cde246273a740b0
#
_cell.length_a   1.000
_cell.length_b   1.000
_cell.length_c   1.000
_cell.angle_alpha   90.00
_cell.angle_beta   90.00
_cell.angle_gamma   90.00
#
_symmetry.space_group_name_H-M   'P 1'
#
loop_
_entity.id
_entity.type
_entity.pdbx_description
1 polymer ?
#
loop_
_entity_poly.entity_id
_entity_poly.type
_entity_poly.pdbx_seq_one_letter_code
_entity_poly.pdbx_strand_id
1 'polypeptide(L)'
;MTTTFINRPMAWTNQRLKYTQNDCINLKALWKMLILNDNHEKEDIKSNKNALELSAPASPVLLLQQQKSIPSGTWLQLAGHPESIAPGANGIVRKRISGVDDSEAIAYRGISKDAYASKIVPKFLGVTESNGDTYLELQDLLHGFRDPAVMDIKMGRRTFLESEVKNTKLRNDLYKKMIAVAPTEPTDEEHKQEAVTKLRYMLFRERMSSSESKGFRIEALRMKGSSPITDLKTVKSDTDVYNTIARFLCRKQNVTKQLLERLKQIRGYIEKSHFFQRHEIVGSSIFIVYDEDRVGAWLIDFAKSRRLDEHVKIDHRSQWEIGNFEEGILYGVDQLISIFEDISAESNST
;
A
#
# COMPACT_ATOMS: atom_id res chain seq x y z
N MET A 1 -28.31 45.05 12.05
CA MET A 1 -27.87 44.09 13.08
C MET A 1 -27.21 42.92 12.38
N THR A 2 -25.90 42.94 12.26
CA THR A 2 -25.07 42.00 11.51
C THR A 2 -24.44 41.04 12.53
N THR A 3 -24.85 39.79 12.53
CA THR A 3 -24.33 38.78 13.46
C THR A 3 -23.16 38.06 12.79
N THR A 4 -21.97 38.33 13.28
CA THR A 4 -20.70 37.71 12.84
C THR A 4 -20.57 36.35 13.53
N PHE A 5 -20.57 35.26 12.75
CA PHE A 5 -20.23 33.93 13.26
C PHE A 5 -18.71 33.79 13.38
N ILE A 6 -18.22 33.70 14.61
CA ILE A 6 -16.83 33.38 14.91
C ILE A 6 -16.66 31.86 14.89
N ASN A 7 -15.95 31.36 13.89
CA ASN A 7 -15.48 29.98 13.86
C ASN A 7 -14.41 29.76 14.95
N ARG A 8 -14.77 29.02 16.02
CA ARG A 8 -13.79 28.50 16.97
C ARG A 8 -13.26 27.16 16.44
N PRO A 9 -11.95 26.92 16.43
CA PRO A 9 -11.41 25.59 16.11
C PRO A 9 -11.79 24.62 17.23
N MET A 10 -12.26 23.42 16.85
CA MET A 10 -12.52 22.32 17.77
C MET A 10 -11.22 21.92 18.48
N ALA A 11 -11.22 22.01 19.79
CA ALA A 11 -10.16 21.46 20.62
C ALA A 11 -10.20 19.92 20.58
N TRP A 12 -9.15 19.31 20.04
CA TRP A 12 -8.95 17.87 20.05
C TRP A 12 -8.70 17.41 21.50
N THR A 13 -9.62 16.65 22.04
CA THR A 13 -9.39 15.98 23.34
C THR A 13 -8.41 14.83 23.14
N ASN A 14 -7.21 15.00 23.72
CA ASN A 14 -6.12 14.04 23.74
C ASN A 14 -6.49 12.79 24.56
N GLN A 15 -7.03 11.75 23.94
CA GLN A 15 -6.89 10.38 24.45
C GLN A 15 -5.78 9.67 23.66
N ARG A 16 -4.54 10.07 23.86
CA ARG A 16 -3.36 9.40 23.33
C ARG A 16 -2.87 8.39 24.36
N LEU A 17 -2.88 7.13 23.98
CA LEU A 17 -2.31 6.05 24.81
C LEU A 17 -0.78 6.26 24.90
N LYS A 18 -0.26 6.41 26.13
CA LYS A 18 1.18 6.45 26.40
C LYS A 18 1.72 5.01 26.41
N TYR A 19 2.58 4.67 25.45
CA TYR A 19 3.23 3.38 25.36
C TYR A 19 4.67 3.44 25.85
N THR A 20 5.15 2.37 26.52
CA THR A 20 6.52 2.21 26.98
C THR A 20 7.34 1.35 26.01
N GLN A 21 8.67 1.36 26.14
CA GLN A 21 9.59 0.61 25.27
C GLN A 21 9.36 -0.91 25.27
N ASN A 22 8.70 -1.47 26.31
CA ASN A 22 8.32 -2.89 26.40
C ASN A 22 7.08 -3.25 25.57
N ASP A 23 6.32 -2.28 25.09
CA ASP A 23 5.07 -2.51 24.37
C ASP A 23 5.29 -3.00 22.92
N CYS A 24 6.51 -2.89 22.40
CA CYS A 24 6.87 -3.45 21.09
C CYS A 24 6.92 -4.99 21.07
N ILE A 25 6.94 -5.64 22.24
CA ILE A 25 7.14 -7.10 22.37
C ILE A 25 5.82 -7.87 22.42
N ASN A 26 4.68 -7.25 22.75
CA ASN A 26 3.42 -7.95 22.96
C ASN A 26 2.30 -7.59 21.98
N LEU A 27 2.57 -7.75 20.68
CA LEU A 27 1.64 -7.45 19.58
C LEU A 27 0.31 -8.20 19.65
N LYS A 28 0.28 -9.44 20.17
CA LYS A 28 -0.96 -10.23 20.29
C LYS A 28 -1.93 -9.70 21.36
N ALA A 29 -1.42 -9.12 22.43
CA ALA A 29 -2.26 -8.59 23.50
C ALA A 29 -2.91 -7.25 23.13
N LEU A 30 -2.19 -6.42 22.38
CA LEU A 30 -2.70 -5.10 21.92
C LEU A 30 -3.70 -5.20 20.78
N TRP A 31 -3.54 -6.18 19.87
CA TRP A 31 -4.57 -6.49 18.88
C TRP A 31 -5.90 -6.90 19.52
N LYS A 32 -5.83 -7.66 20.62
CA LYS A 32 -7.03 -7.95 21.42
C LYS A 32 -7.68 -6.70 22.01
N MET A 33 -6.91 -5.71 22.43
CA MET A 33 -7.46 -4.45 22.99
C MET A 33 -8.12 -3.55 21.93
N LEU A 34 -7.57 -3.45 20.73
CA LEU A 34 -8.17 -2.68 19.63
C LEU A 34 -9.47 -3.31 19.11
N ILE A 35 -9.58 -4.65 19.14
CA ILE A 35 -10.80 -5.38 18.77
C ILE A 35 -11.84 -5.37 19.91
N LEU A 36 -11.45 -5.19 21.15
CA LEU A 36 -12.35 -5.27 22.31
C LEU A 36 -13.04 -3.94 22.69
N ASN A 37 -12.70 -2.82 22.04
CA ASN A 37 -13.40 -1.55 22.27
C ASN A 37 -14.66 -1.36 21.39
N ASP A 38 -14.93 -2.26 20.45
CA ASP A 38 -16.19 -2.32 19.68
C ASP A 38 -17.11 -3.44 20.21
N ASN A 39 -17.38 -3.44 21.52
CA ASN A 39 -18.37 -4.34 22.12
C ASN A 39 -19.76 -3.74 22.11
N HIS A 40 -20.40 -3.69 20.95
CA HIS A 40 -21.85 -3.92 20.82
C HIS A 40 -22.10 -4.62 19.47
N GLU A 41 -22.71 -5.80 19.58
CA GLU A 41 -23.06 -6.75 18.51
C GLU A 41 -21.97 -7.77 18.15
N LYS A 42 -21.91 -8.84 18.93
CA LYS A 42 -21.22 -10.09 18.59
C LYS A 42 -22.18 -11.26 18.74
N GLU A 43 -22.74 -11.63 17.62
CA GLU A 43 -23.02 -13.05 17.31
C GLU A 43 -22.88 -13.25 15.79
N ASP A 44 -22.17 -14.29 15.36
CA ASP A 44 -22.06 -14.82 14.00
C ASP A 44 -20.94 -14.34 13.04
N ILE A 45 -19.71 -14.03 13.48
CA ILE A 45 -18.58 -13.81 12.58
C ILE A 45 -17.50 -14.91 12.66
N LYS A 46 -17.87 -16.17 12.81
CA LYS A 46 -16.86 -17.25 12.88
C LYS A 46 -16.52 -17.97 11.58
N SER A 47 -17.11 -17.67 10.43
CA SER A 47 -16.95 -18.54 9.25
C SER A 47 -16.34 -17.94 7.97
N ASN A 48 -15.85 -16.70 7.92
CA ASN A 48 -15.50 -16.11 6.63
C ASN A 48 -14.15 -15.36 6.54
N LYS A 49 -13.10 -15.85 7.21
CA LYS A 49 -11.75 -15.26 7.11
C LYS A 49 -11.11 -15.36 5.72
N ASN A 50 -11.58 -16.25 4.84
CA ASN A 50 -10.95 -16.54 3.55
C ASN A 50 -11.50 -15.76 2.35
N ALA A 51 -12.63 -15.07 2.47
CA ALA A 51 -13.29 -14.48 1.31
C ALA A 51 -12.62 -13.18 0.80
N LEU A 52 -11.90 -12.47 1.64
CA LEU A 52 -11.20 -11.23 1.28
C LEU A 52 -9.79 -11.44 0.71
N GLU A 53 -9.15 -12.58 1.03
CA GLU A 53 -7.83 -12.93 0.50
C GLU A 53 -7.83 -13.23 -1.00
N LEU A 54 -8.96 -13.70 -1.54
CA LEU A 54 -9.11 -14.10 -2.94
C LEU A 54 -9.43 -12.94 -3.90
N SER A 55 -9.48 -11.68 -3.46
CA SER A 55 -10.24 -10.67 -4.19
C SER A 55 -9.50 -9.50 -4.82
N ALA A 56 -8.26 -9.26 -4.49
CA ALA A 56 -7.46 -8.26 -5.21
C ALA A 56 -6.32 -9.00 -5.90
N PRO A 57 -5.82 -8.55 -7.06
CA PRO A 57 -4.43 -8.78 -7.33
C PRO A 57 -3.70 -8.07 -6.18
N ALA A 58 -3.35 -8.82 -5.16
CA ALA A 58 -2.49 -8.32 -4.10
C ALA A 58 -1.22 -7.85 -4.78
N SER A 59 -0.73 -6.69 -4.34
CA SER A 59 0.65 -6.30 -4.60
C SER A 59 1.55 -7.51 -4.32
N PRO A 60 2.52 -7.84 -5.16
CA PRO A 60 3.29 -9.07 -5.02
C PRO A 60 4.28 -8.99 -3.85
N VAL A 61 3.82 -8.89 -2.62
CA VAL A 61 4.70 -8.83 -1.46
C VAL A 61 4.09 -9.43 -0.19
N LEU A 62 3.74 -10.65 0.02
CA LEU A 62 3.65 -11.41 1.31
C LEU A 62 2.91 -12.72 1.29
N LEU A 63 3.62 -13.80 1.31
CA LEU A 63 3.13 -15.07 1.87
C LEU A 63 4.26 -15.76 2.65
N LEU A 64 4.02 -15.94 3.95
CA LEU A 64 4.81 -16.86 4.75
C LEU A 64 3.97 -18.09 5.09
N GLN A 65 4.40 -19.24 4.62
CA GLN A 65 3.98 -20.51 5.21
C GLN A 65 4.56 -20.60 6.64
N GLN A 66 3.72 -21.05 7.57
CA GLN A 66 4.15 -21.44 8.91
C GLN A 66 5.20 -22.54 8.79
N GLN A 67 6.48 -22.23 8.99
CA GLN A 67 7.49 -23.23 9.26
C GLN A 67 8.29 -22.87 10.51
N LYS A 68 8.53 -23.90 11.31
CA LYS A 68 9.38 -23.92 12.51
C LYS A 68 10.76 -23.42 12.16
N SER A 69 11.37 -22.56 13.01
CA SER A 69 12.76 -22.10 13.04
C SER A 69 13.41 -21.89 11.65
N ILE A 70 13.51 -20.65 11.21
CA ILE A 70 14.07 -20.23 9.93
C ILE A 70 15.60 -20.38 9.99
N PRO A 71 16.25 -21.20 9.12
CA PRO A 71 17.69 -21.14 8.92
C PRO A 71 18.10 -19.80 8.29
N SER A 72 19.27 -19.27 8.66
CA SER A 72 19.85 -18.08 8.04
C SER A 72 19.99 -18.28 6.53
N GLY A 73 19.23 -17.54 5.73
CA GLY A 73 19.25 -17.63 4.26
C GLY A 73 17.90 -17.76 3.58
N THR A 74 16.78 -17.79 4.31
CA THR A 74 15.45 -17.92 3.72
C THR A 74 14.96 -16.59 3.16
N TRP A 75 14.66 -16.59 1.87
CA TRP A 75 14.09 -15.45 1.16
C TRP A 75 12.69 -15.10 1.70
N LEU A 76 12.40 -13.80 1.87
CA LEU A 76 11.16 -13.28 2.40
C LEU A 76 10.33 -12.67 1.28
N GLN A 77 9.20 -13.28 0.92
CA GLN A 77 8.20 -12.67 0.05
C GLN A 77 7.10 -12.04 0.92
N LEU A 78 6.80 -10.77 0.71
CA LEU A 78 5.90 -9.99 1.56
C LEU A 78 4.46 -9.83 1.03
N ALA A 79 4.08 -9.98 -0.22
CA ALA A 79 2.71 -10.11 -0.78
C ALA A 79 2.75 -10.64 -2.22
N GLY A 80 1.59 -10.98 -2.78
CA GLY A 80 1.41 -11.45 -4.14
C GLY A 80 1.22 -12.94 -4.28
N HIS A 81 1.00 -13.39 -5.52
CA HIS A 81 0.88 -14.81 -5.79
C HIS A 81 2.19 -15.54 -5.43
N PRO A 82 2.13 -16.67 -4.70
CA PRO A 82 3.31 -17.35 -4.17
C PRO A 82 4.38 -17.69 -5.21
N GLU A 83 4.01 -17.83 -6.46
CA GLU A 83 4.89 -18.23 -7.57
C GLU A 83 5.29 -17.09 -8.51
N SER A 84 4.86 -15.84 -8.21
CA SER A 84 5.11 -14.72 -9.11
C SER A 84 6.47 -14.06 -8.94
N ILE A 85 7.12 -14.24 -7.78
CA ILE A 85 8.43 -13.69 -7.48
C ILE A 85 9.33 -14.80 -6.94
N ALA A 86 10.53 -14.91 -7.47
CA ALA A 86 11.55 -15.85 -7.04
C ALA A 86 12.86 -15.13 -6.73
N PRO A 87 13.65 -15.58 -5.74
CA PRO A 87 14.99 -15.07 -5.52
C PRO A 87 15.87 -15.44 -6.72
N GLY A 88 16.62 -14.47 -7.20
CA GLY A 88 17.73 -14.67 -8.13
C GLY A 88 19.08 -14.76 -7.38
N ALA A 89 20.16 -14.86 -8.11
CA ALA A 89 21.49 -14.81 -7.53
C ALA A 89 21.90 -13.35 -7.20
N ASN A 90 22.75 -13.17 -6.18
CA ASN A 90 23.45 -11.91 -5.93
C ASN A 90 22.59 -10.63 -5.77
N GLY A 91 21.51 -10.70 -4.98
CA GLY A 91 20.68 -9.53 -4.71
C GLY A 91 19.76 -9.15 -5.87
N ILE A 92 19.32 -10.14 -6.65
CA ILE A 92 18.33 -10.01 -7.73
C ILE A 92 17.05 -10.70 -7.29
N VAL A 93 15.91 -10.12 -7.65
CA VAL A 93 14.59 -10.78 -7.64
C VAL A 93 14.09 -10.93 -9.06
N ARG A 94 13.42 -12.05 -9.33
CA ARG A 94 12.78 -12.36 -10.61
C ARG A 94 11.28 -12.36 -10.43
N LYS A 95 10.60 -11.47 -11.15
CA LYS A 95 9.13 -11.42 -11.20
C LYS A 95 8.66 -12.01 -12.51
N ARG A 96 7.82 -13.06 -12.46
CA ARG A 96 7.23 -13.64 -13.67
C ARG A 96 6.29 -12.64 -14.32
N ILE A 97 6.40 -12.47 -15.63
CA ILE A 97 5.60 -11.55 -16.46
C ILE A 97 5.05 -12.29 -17.68
N SER A 98 4.08 -11.68 -18.36
CA SER A 98 3.39 -12.28 -19.51
C SER A 98 4.24 -12.41 -20.77
N GLY A 99 5.33 -11.65 -20.86
CA GLY A 99 6.24 -11.61 -22.01
C GLY A 99 7.08 -10.36 -22.02
N VAL A 100 7.93 -10.21 -23.04
CA VAL A 100 8.84 -9.05 -23.16
C VAL A 100 8.13 -7.70 -23.30
N ASP A 101 6.90 -7.71 -23.79
CA ASP A 101 6.03 -6.53 -23.94
C ASP A 101 5.02 -6.38 -22.79
N ASP A 102 5.26 -7.05 -21.67
CA ASP A 102 4.48 -6.87 -20.47
C ASP A 102 4.48 -5.41 -20.01
N SER A 103 3.34 -4.93 -19.55
CA SER A 103 3.16 -3.53 -19.17
C SER A 103 4.12 -3.09 -18.06
N GLU A 104 4.47 -3.97 -17.14
CA GLU A 104 5.43 -3.65 -16.07
C GLU A 104 6.86 -3.57 -16.62
N ALA A 105 7.23 -4.45 -17.54
CA ALA A 105 8.54 -4.40 -18.22
C ALA A 105 8.69 -3.12 -19.05
N ILE A 106 7.63 -2.71 -19.77
CA ILE A 106 7.59 -1.44 -20.51
C ILE A 106 7.77 -0.26 -19.55
N ALA A 107 7.05 -0.26 -18.43
CA ALA A 107 7.16 0.80 -17.42
C ALA A 107 8.59 0.90 -16.87
N TYR A 108 9.20 -0.20 -16.44
CA TYR A 108 10.57 -0.19 -15.94
C TYR A 108 11.61 0.23 -16.98
N ARG A 109 11.44 -0.12 -18.25
CA ARG A 109 12.29 0.40 -19.34
C ARG A 109 12.17 1.92 -19.50
N GLY A 110 10.96 2.46 -19.34
CA GLY A 110 10.73 3.93 -19.35
C GLY A 110 11.34 4.61 -18.13
N ILE A 111 11.06 4.07 -16.94
CA ILE A 111 11.57 4.57 -15.66
C ILE A 111 13.10 4.56 -15.63
N SER A 112 13.76 3.51 -16.12
CA SER A 112 15.22 3.40 -16.10
C SER A 112 15.94 4.47 -16.94
N LYS A 113 15.24 5.07 -17.90
CA LYS A 113 15.74 6.17 -18.74
C LYS A 113 15.46 7.55 -18.15
N ASP A 114 14.60 7.65 -17.14
CA ASP A 114 14.25 8.90 -16.48
C ASP A 114 15.20 9.21 -15.32
N ALA A 115 15.81 10.41 -15.35
CA ALA A 115 16.85 10.82 -14.40
C ALA A 115 16.38 10.91 -12.94
N TYR A 116 15.08 11.06 -12.72
CA TYR A 116 14.47 11.18 -11.40
C TYR A 116 13.76 9.89 -10.96
N ALA A 117 12.90 9.33 -11.81
CA ALA A 117 12.15 8.11 -11.50
C ALA A 117 13.06 6.93 -11.18
N SER A 118 14.18 6.77 -11.90
CA SER A 118 15.14 5.68 -11.66
C SER A 118 15.76 5.66 -10.26
N LYS A 119 15.72 6.80 -9.53
CA LYS A 119 16.29 6.93 -8.17
C LYS A 119 15.34 6.49 -7.06
N ILE A 120 14.07 6.28 -7.38
CA ILE A 120 13.03 5.98 -6.39
C ILE A 120 12.37 4.62 -6.59
N VAL A 121 12.88 3.81 -7.50
CA VAL A 121 12.39 2.45 -7.79
C VAL A 121 13.52 1.43 -7.63
N PRO A 122 13.24 0.11 -7.54
CA PRO A 122 14.27 -0.91 -7.67
C PRO A 122 15.01 -0.78 -8.99
N LYS A 123 16.33 -1.01 -8.99
CA LYS A 123 17.11 -0.99 -10.23
C LYS A 123 16.57 -2.07 -11.19
N PHE A 124 16.21 -1.67 -12.39
CA PHE A 124 15.85 -2.56 -13.48
C PHE A 124 17.11 -3.18 -14.08
N LEU A 125 17.19 -4.51 -14.13
CA LEU A 125 18.34 -5.26 -14.60
C LEU A 125 18.10 -5.88 -15.99
N GLY A 126 16.85 -6.06 -16.36
CA GLY A 126 16.50 -6.61 -17.66
C GLY A 126 15.26 -7.48 -17.64
N VAL A 127 15.01 -8.11 -18.77
CA VAL A 127 14.01 -9.16 -18.94
C VAL A 127 14.74 -10.41 -19.42
N THR A 128 14.49 -11.55 -18.79
CA THR A 128 15.13 -12.83 -19.13
C THR A 128 14.07 -13.90 -19.39
N GLU A 129 14.41 -14.86 -20.22
CA GLU A 129 13.60 -16.04 -20.49
C GLU A 129 14.27 -17.27 -19.87
N SER A 130 13.49 -18.08 -19.17
CA SER A 130 13.98 -19.33 -18.56
C SER A 130 12.85 -20.36 -18.53
N ASN A 131 13.10 -21.57 -19.02
CA ASN A 131 12.15 -22.68 -19.04
C ASN A 131 10.78 -22.35 -19.67
N GLY A 132 10.75 -21.48 -20.68
CA GLY A 132 9.52 -21.04 -21.36
C GLY A 132 8.74 -19.93 -20.63
N ASP A 133 9.21 -19.46 -19.51
CA ASP A 133 8.67 -18.32 -18.78
C ASP A 133 9.53 -17.07 -18.96
N THR A 134 8.90 -15.92 -18.95
CA THR A 134 9.57 -14.61 -19.03
C THR A 134 9.60 -13.96 -17.65
N TYR A 135 10.75 -13.42 -17.29
CA TYR A 135 10.99 -12.80 -15.98
C TYR A 135 11.51 -11.38 -16.09
N LEU A 136 10.95 -10.50 -15.27
CA LEU A 136 11.49 -9.18 -14.98
C LEU A 136 12.54 -9.31 -13.89
N GLU A 137 13.77 -8.89 -14.15
CA GLU A 137 14.85 -8.89 -13.16
C GLU A 137 15.02 -7.51 -12.53
N LEU A 138 14.90 -7.47 -11.20
CA LEU A 138 14.97 -6.25 -10.40
C LEU A 138 15.96 -6.43 -9.25
N GLN A 139 16.46 -5.31 -8.75
CA GLN A 139 17.20 -5.28 -7.49
C GLN A 139 16.35 -5.87 -6.36
N ASP A 140 16.93 -6.78 -5.58
CA ASP A 140 16.37 -7.23 -4.31
C ASP A 140 16.54 -6.13 -3.25
N LEU A 141 15.44 -5.49 -2.88
CA LEU A 141 15.40 -4.41 -1.90
C LEU A 141 15.69 -4.87 -0.46
N LEU A 142 15.62 -6.19 -0.21
CA LEU A 142 15.94 -6.78 1.08
C LEU A 142 17.39 -7.22 1.18
N HIS A 143 18.12 -7.22 0.06
CA HIS A 143 19.51 -7.68 0.03
C HIS A 143 20.40 -6.86 0.95
N GLY A 144 21.07 -7.56 1.87
CA GLY A 144 21.98 -6.98 2.85
C GLY A 144 21.33 -6.39 4.09
N PHE A 145 20.00 -6.41 4.22
CA PHE A 145 19.32 -6.17 5.49
C PHE A 145 19.35 -7.42 6.39
N ARG A 146 19.35 -7.20 7.71
CA ARG A 146 19.36 -8.28 8.71
C ARG A 146 18.05 -8.27 9.48
N ASP A 147 17.18 -9.27 9.22
CA ASP A 147 15.85 -9.37 9.83
C ASP A 147 15.08 -8.03 9.87
N PRO A 148 14.87 -7.40 8.71
CA PRO A 148 14.35 -6.05 8.63
C PRO A 148 12.88 -5.96 9.06
N ALA A 149 12.49 -4.79 9.57
CA ALA A 149 11.11 -4.36 9.57
C ALA A 149 10.73 -3.88 8.16
N VAL A 150 9.55 -4.26 7.69
CA VAL A 150 9.10 -3.99 6.32
C VAL A 150 7.64 -3.56 6.33
N MET A 151 7.28 -2.57 5.52
CA MET A 151 5.90 -2.13 5.32
C MET A 151 5.62 -1.90 3.84
N ASP A 152 4.49 -2.42 3.35
CA ASP A 152 3.95 -2.19 2.03
C ASP A 152 2.76 -1.25 2.13
N ILE A 153 2.85 -0.10 1.48
CA ILE A 153 1.83 0.95 1.48
C ILE A 153 1.35 1.15 0.04
N LYS A 154 0.17 0.66 -0.27
CA LYS A 154 -0.44 0.86 -1.58
C LYS A 154 -0.87 2.30 -1.77
N MET A 155 -0.39 2.92 -2.83
CA MET A 155 -0.57 4.33 -3.12
C MET A 155 -1.77 4.59 -4.05
N GLY A 156 -2.31 5.79 -3.91
CA GLY A 156 -3.39 6.32 -4.73
C GLY A 156 -4.75 6.31 -4.05
N ARG A 157 -5.57 7.30 -4.42
CA ARG A 157 -7.00 7.37 -4.09
C ARG A 157 -7.81 6.41 -4.96
N ARG A 158 -7.36 6.22 -6.21
CA ARG A 158 -7.93 5.31 -7.20
C ARG A 158 -6.99 4.13 -7.44
N THR A 159 -7.52 2.92 -7.33
CA THR A 159 -6.76 1.66 -7.45
C THR A 159 -7.19 0.78 -8.64
N PHE A 160 -7.99 1.35 -9.57
CA PHE A 160 -8.40 0.75 -10.85
C PHE A 160 -7.99 1.65 -12.02
N LEU A 161 -7.73 1.07 -13.19
CA LEU A 161 -7.45 1.82 -14.41
C LEU A 161 -8.72 2.53 -14.91
N GLU A 162 -8.57 3.73 -15.47
CA GLU A 162 -9.70 4.44 -16.05
C GLU A 162 -10.38 3.67 -17.20
N SER A 163 -9.59 2.91 -17.97
CA SER A 163 -10.14 2.01 -18.98
C SER A 163 -11.08 0.92 -18.42
N GLU A 164 -10.96 0.59 -17.13
CA GLU A 164 -11.81 -0.40 -16.45
C GLU A 164 -13.20 0.16 -16.10
N VAL A 165 -13.37 1.50 -16.08
CA VAL A 165 -14.64 2.18 -15.75
C VAL A 165 -15.75 1.83 -16.74
N LYS A 166 -15.41 1.68 -18.02
CA LYS A 166 -16.38 1.34 -19.09
C LYS A 166 -16.82 -0.14 -19.05
N ASN A 167 -16.20 -0.96 -18.21
CA ASN A 167 -16.54 -2.37 -18.10
C ASN A 167 -17.79 -2.57 -17.23
N THR A 168 -18.93 -2.75 -17.86
CA THR A 168 -20.22 -2.98 -17.22
C THR A 168 -20.50 -4.44 -16.89
N LYS A 169 -19.56 -5.35 -17.12
CA LYS A 169 -19.75 -6.78 -16.84
C LYS A 169 -20.04 -7.01 -15.37
N LEU A 170 -21.19 -7.62 -15.11
CA LEU A 170 -21.61 -8.02 -13.76
C LEU A 170 -20.81 -9.23 -13.28
N ARG A 171 -20.43 -9.22 -12.01
CA ARG A 171 -19.55 -10.19 -11.35
C ARG A 171 -20.17 -10.68 -10.03
N ASN A 172 -20.64 -11.92 -10.01
CA ASN A 172 -21.16 -12.58 -8.81
C ASN A 172 -20.05 -12.81 -7.75
N ASP A 173 -18.84 -13.14 -8.18
CA ASP A 173 -17.70 -13.32 -7.28
C ASP A 173 -17.33 -12.04 -6.50
N LEU A 174 -17.47 -10.86 -7.11
CA LEU A 174 -17.25 -9.58 -6.45
C LEU A 174 -18.39 -9.21 -5.51
N TYR A 175 -19.62 -9.54 -5.88
CA TYR A 175 -20.78 -9.40 -4.99
C TYR A 175 -20.61 -10.25 -3.72
N LYS A 176 -20.28 -11.54 -3.85
CA LYS A 176 -20.02 -12.42 -2.69
C LYS A 176 -18.93 -11.88 -1.77
N LYS A 177 -17.90 -11.26 -2.32
CA LYS A 177 -16.82 -10.63 -1.56
C LYS A 177 -17.29 -9.35 -0.87
N MET A 178 -18.17 -8.58 -1.49
CA MET A 178 -18.74 -7.36 -0.91
C MET A 178 -19.62 -7.70 0.30
N ILE A 179 -20.58 -8.64 0.15
CA ILE A 179 -21.48 -9.04 1.24
C ILE A 179 -20.75 -9.73 2.40
N ALA A 180 -19.63 -10.41 2.13
CA ALA A 180 -18.80 -11.00 3.19
C ALA A 180 -18.16 -9.95 4.11
N VAL A 181 -18.01 -8.71 3.66
CA VAL A 181 -17.43 -7.59 4.41
C VAL A 181 -18.51 -6.67 4.95
N ALA A 182 -19.50 -6.33 4.13
CA ALA A 182 -20.58 -5.43 4.44
C ALA A 182 -21.89 -5.93 3.78
N PRO A 183 -22.67 -6.74 4.48
CA PRO A 183 -23.89 -7.36 3.92
C PRO A 183 -24.94 -6.35 3.43
N THR A 184 -24.98 -5.17 4.01
CA THR A 184 -25.95 -4.10 3.69
C THR A 184 -25.43 -3.10 2.65
N GLU A 185 -24.22 -3.27 2.14
CA GLU A 185 -23.62 -2.35 1.18
C GLU A 185 -24.20 -2.43 -0.25
N PRO A 186 -24.54 -3.63 -0.79
CA PRO A 186 -25.19 -3.72 -2.08
C PRO A 186 -26.59 -3.09 -2.07
N THR A 187 -26.97 -2.50 -3.19
CA THR A 187 -28.34 -2.02 -3.38
C THR A 187 -29.33 -3.19 -3.51
N ASP A 188 -30.64 -2.93 -3.35
CA ASP A 188 -31.69 -3.95 -3.53
C ASP A 188 -31.61 -4.61 -4.91
N GLU A 189 -31.24 -3.85 -5.95
CA GLU A 189 -31.05 -4.39 -7.30
C GLU A 189 -29.81 -5.26 -7.42
N GLU A 190 -28.68 -4.85 -6.81
CA GLU A 190 -27.46 -5.65 -6.73
C GLU A 190 -27.69 -6.95 -5.93
N HIS A 191 -28.54 -6.91 -4.88
CA HIS A 191 -28.96 -8.10 -4.14
C HIS A 191 -29.81 -9.06 -4.99
N LYS A 192 -30.79 -8.53 -5.79
CA LYS A 192 -31.59 -9.35 -6.69
C LYS A 192 -30.76 -10.03 -7.78
N GLN A 193 -29.76 -9.32 -8.31
CA GLN A 193 -28.88 -9.82 -9.37
C GLN A 193 -27.74 -10.69 -8.82
N GLU A 194 -27.49 -10.65 -7.52
CA GLU A 194 -26.32 -11.26 -6.87
C GLU A 194 -24.99 -10.93 -7.59
N ALA A 195 -24.89 -9.72 -8.13
CA ALA A 195 -23.74 -9.31 -8.92
C ALA A 195 -23.50 -7.80 -8.85
N VAL A 196 -22.24 -7.39 -8.96
CA VAL A 196 -21.82 -5.99 -9.04
C VAL A 196 -20.79 -5.80 -10.16
N THR A 197 -20.64 -4.57 -10.66
CA THR A 197 -19.55 -4.27 -11.60
C THR A 197 -18.20 -4.22 -10.90
N LYS A 198 -17.13 -4.39 -11.64
CA LYS A 198 -15.77 -4.26 -11.09
C LYS A 198 -15.56 -2.86 -10.50
N LEU A 199 -15.99 -1.81 -11.18
CA LEU A 199 -15.90 -0.43 -10.70
C LEU A 199 -16.61 -0.26 -9.35
N ARG A 200 -17.88 -0.71 -9.25
CA ARG A 200 -18.66 -0.65 -8.01
C ARG A 200 -17.93 -1.29 -6.83
N TYR A 201 -17.36 -2.48 -7.08
CA TYR A 201 -16.60 -3.20 -6.06
C TYR A 201 -15.30 -2.47 -5.67
N MET A 202 -14.57 -1.90 -6.64
CA MET A 202 -13.32 -1.17 -6.36
C MET A 202 -13.58 0.10 -5.55
N LEU A 203 -14.60 0.88 -5.91
CA LEU A 203 -15.01 2.06 -5.14
C LEU A 203 -15.43 1.70 -3.70
N PHE A 204 -16.14 0.58 -3.54
CA PHE A 204 -16.43 0.05 -2.21
C PHE A 204 -15.15 -0.23 -1.42
N ARG A 205 -14.18 -0.91 -2.02
CA ARG A 205 -12.90 -1.25 -1.38
C ARG A 205 -12.09 -0.01 -0.97
N GLU A 206 -12.09 1.02 -1.80
CA GLU A 206 -11.42 2.29 -1.52
C GLU A 206 -12.05 3.00 -0.32
N ARG A 207 -13.39 3.05 -0.25
CA ARG A 207 -14.13 3.60 0.89
C ARG A 207 -13.95 2.81 2.18
N MET A 208 -13.79 1.48 2.09
CA MET A 208 -13.57 0.61 3.26
C MET A 208 -12.15 0.70 3.83
N SER A 209 -11.24 1.37 3.16
CA SER A 209 -9.86 1.58 3.58
C SER A 209 -9.51 3.07 3.67
N SER A 210 -8.28 3.41 4.03
CA SER A 210 -7.77 4.78 4.01
C SER A 210 -7.43 5.31 2.60
N SER A 211 -7.62 4.52 1.52
CA SER A 211 -7.30 4.95 0.15
C SER A 211 -8.03 6.21 -0.26
N GLU A 212 -9.35 6.28 -0.05
CA GLU A 212 -10.16 7.44 -0.44
C GLU A 212 -9.74 8.70 0.33
N SER A 213 -9.58 8.61 1.65
CA SER A 213 -9.32 9.76 2.53
C SER A 213 -7.86 10.18 2.54
N LYS A 214 -6.92 9.24 2.50
CA LYS A 214 -5.49 9.49 2.65
C LYS A 214 -4.69 9.32 1.36
N GLY A 215 -5.27 8.80 0.29
CA GLY A 215 -4.53 8.49 -0.95
C GLY A 215 -3.53 7.35 -0.78
N PHE A 216 -3.67 6.56 0.26
CA PHE A 216 -2.92 5.32 0.48
C PHE A 216 -3.62 4.41 1.48
N ARG A 217 -3.22 3.13 1.51
CA ARG A 217 -3.56 2.18 2.58
C ARG A 217 -2.38 1.27 2.89
N ILE A 218 -2.27 0.83 4.14
CA ILE A 218 -1.26 -0.14 4.54
C ILE A 218 -1.76 -1.53 4.16
N GLU A 219 -1.06 -2.21 3.24
CA GLU A 219 -1.43 -3.55 2.79
C GLU A 219 -0.89 -4.62 3.73
N ALA A 220 0.36 -4.43 4.16
CA ALA A 220 1.05 -5.40 5.00
C ALA A 220 2.21 -4.75 5.76
N LEU A 221 2.55 -5.30 6.91
CA LEU A 221 3.78 -4.95 7.63
C LEU A 221 4.38 -6.15 8.36
N ARG A 222 5.67 -6.09 8.61
CA ARG A 222 6.42 -7.03 9.43
C ARG A 222 7.36 -6.27 10.33
N MET A 223 7.36 -6.58 11.61
CA MET A 223 8.34 -6.08 12.56
C MET A 223 9.51 -7.05 12.63
N LYS A 224 10.69 -6.55 13.06
CA LYS A 224 11.86 -7.41 13.36
C LYS A 224 11.45 -8.57 14.28
N GLY A 225 11.84 -9.79 13.93
CA GLY A 225 11.56 -11.00 14.72
C GLY A 225 10.09 -11.43 14.76
N SER A 226 9.19 -10.80 13.98
CA SER A 226 7.77 -11.15 13.99
C SER A 226 7.31 -11.78 12.68
N SER A 227 6.15 -12.45 12.74
CA SER A 227 5.43 -12.86 11.53
C SER A 227 4.77 -11.64 10.89
N PRO A 228 4.57 -11.65 9.56
CA PRO A 228 3.86 -10.61 8.85
C PRO A 228 2.42 -10.43 9.33
N ILE A 229 1.95 -9.19 9.27
CA ILE A 229 0.57 -8.78 9.52
C ILE A 229 -0.01 -8.32 8.19
N THR A 230 -1.03 -9.01 7.69
CA THR A 230 -1.71 -8.73 6.40
C THR A 230 -3.17 -8.32 6.59
N ASP A 231 -3.73 -8.54 7.78
CA ASP A 231 -5.12 -8.16 8.10
C ASP A 231 -5.15 -6.72 8.61
N LEU A 232 -4.87 -5.77 7.71
CA LEU A 232 -4.85 -4.32 7.96
C LEU A 232 -6.02 -3.60 7.25
N LYS A 233 -7.02 -4.35 6.80
CA LYS A 233 -8.14 -3.83 6.01
C LYS A 233 -9.07 -2.91 6.79
N THR A 234 -9.02 -2.98 8.11
CA THR A 234 -9.78 -2.12 9.04
C THR A 234 -9.02 -0.86 9.46
N VAL A 235 -7.75 -0.72 9.07
CA VAL A 235 -6.94 0.47 9.33
C VAL A 235 -7.38 1.58 8.39
N LYS A 236 -8.34 2.39 8.85
CA LYS A 236 -9.01 3.41 8.04
C LYS A 236 -8.96 4.80 8.66
N SER A 237 -9.26 4.91 9.96
CA SER A 237 -9.30 6.21 10.63
C SER A 237 -7.92 6.86 10.70
N ASP A 238 -7.87 8.18 10.82
CA ASP A 238 -6.62 8.93 11.00
C ASP A 238 -5.81 8.41 12.17
N THR A 239 -6.49 8.10 13.27
CA THR A 239 -5.88 7.55 14.48
C THR A 239 -5.30 6.15 14.25
N ASP A 240 -6.02 5.26 13.55
CA ASP A 240 -5.55 3.89 13.29
C ASP A 240 -4.34 3.89 12.36
N VAL A 241 -4.39 4.71 11.30
CA VAL A 241 -3.27 4.86 10.36
C VAL A 241 -2.05 5.41 11.08
N TYR A 242 -2.22 6.50 11.84
CA TYR A 242 -1.14 7.10 12.65
C TYR A 242 -0.52 6.09 13.61
N ASN A 243 -1.36 5.42 14.43
CA ASN A 243 -0.90 4.45 15.42
C ASN A 243 -0.20 3.25 14.77
N THR A 244 -0.66 2.80 13.60
CA THR A 244 -0.04 1.68 12.88
C THR A 244 1.36 2.07 12.41
N ILE A 245 1.53 3.26 11.83
CA ILE A 245 2.84 3.77 11.37
C ILE A 245 3.75 4.06 12.56
N ALA A 246 3.27 4.73 13.62
CA ALA A 246 4.05 5.03 14.81
C ALA A 246 4.56 3.76 15.49
N ARG A 247 3.72 2.71 15.55
CA ARG A 247 4.12 1.40 16.08
C ARG A 247 5.16 0.73 15.19
N PHE A 248 4.98 0.76 13.86
CA PHE A 248 5.98 0.23 12.93
C PHE A 248 7.34 0.88 13.14
N LEU A 249 7.39 2.18 13.35
CA LEU A 249 8.65 2.92 13.59
C LEU A 249 9.27 2.67 14.97
N CYS A 250 8.55 2.05 15.92
CA CYS A 250 9.01 1.72 17.27
C CYS A 250 9.72 2.89 17.98
N ARG A 251 9.28 4.13 17.76
CA ARG A 251 9.91 5.36 18.28
C ARG A 251 11.41 5.51 17.95
N LYS A 252 11.89 4.85 16.91
CA LYS A 252 13.27 4.98 16.42
C LYS A 252 13.42 6.33 15.70
N GLN A 253 13.76 7.39 16.44
CA GLN A 253 13.86 8.76 15.90
C GLN A 253 14.75 8.87 14.65
N ASN A 254 15.91 8.21 14.69
CA ASN A 254 16.83 8.24 13.55
C ASN A 254 16.21 7.60 12.30
N VAL A 255 15.52 6.46 12.44
CA VAL A 255 14.81 5.79 11.36
C VAL A 255 13.68 6.69 10.83
N THR A 256 12.88 7.29 11.72
CA THR A 256 11.79 8.19 11.36
C THR A 256 12.29 9.39 10.55
N LYS A 257 13.37 10.04 10.99
CA LYS A 257 13.97 11.18 10.27
C LYS A 257 14.51 10.79 8.91
N GLN A 258 15.23 9.67 8.79
CA GLN A 258 15.76 9.20 7.51
C GLN A 258 14.63 8.82 6.53
N LEU A 259 13.57 8.15 7.01
CA LEU A 259 12.42 7.82 6.17
C LEU A 259 11.65 9.09 5.75
N LEU A 260 11.46 10.06 6.64
CA LEU A 260 10.83 11.34 6.31
C LEU A 260 11.58 12.06 5.19
N GLU A 261 12.90 12.18 5.29
CA GLU A 261 13.73 12.76 4.25
C GLU A 261 13.64 11.97 2.93
N ARG A 262 13.61 10.64 3.02
CA ARG A 262 13.45 9.77 1.85
C ARG A 262 12.09 9.95 1.18
N LEU A 263 11.01 10.06 1.93
CA LEU A 263 9.67 10.34 1.41
C LEU A 263 9.60 11.71 0.71
N LYS A 264 10.24 12.74 1.29
CA LYS A 264 10.37 14.07 0.66
C LYS A 264 11.15 14.01 -0.66
N GLN A 265 12.22 13.20 -0.72
CA GLN A 265 12.94 12.95 -1.97
C GLN A 265 12.06 12.24 -3.00
N ILE A 266 11.30 11.19 -2.60
CA ILE A 266 10.38 10.48 -3.48
C ILE A 266 9.38 11.47 -4.07
N ARG A 267 8.73 12.31 -3.24
CA ARG A 267 7.83 13.36 -3.69
C ARG A 267 8.46 14.26 -4.75
N GLY A 268 9.62 14.85 -4.45
CA GLY A 268 10.29 15.77 -5.35
C GLY A 268 10.79 15.11 -6.64
N TYR A 269 11.04 13.81 -6.64
CA TYR A 269 11.44 13.08 -7.85
C TYR A 269 10.23 12.70 -8.71
N ILE A 270 9.08 12.35 -8.11
CA ILE A 270 7.83 12.18 -8.87
C ILE A 270 7.47 13.48 -9.59
N GLU A 271 7.50 14.62 -8.88
CA GLU A 271 7.17 15.94 -9.44
C GLU A 271 8.07 16.36 -10.62
N LYS A 272 9.35 15.97 -10.59
CA LYS A 272 10.34 16.32 -11.62
C LYS A 272 10.44 15.31 -12.76
N SER A 273 9.89 14.11 -12.57
CA SER A 273 10.03 13.02 -13.53
C SER A 273 9.13 13.20 -14.73
N HIS A 274 9.73 13.17 -15.92
CA HIS A 274 9.00 13.12 -17.18
C HIS A 274 8.15 11.85 -17.31
N PHE A 275 8.62 10.73 -16.76
CA PHE A 275 7.87 9.49 -16.78
C PHE A 275 6.55 9.66 -16.03
N PHE A 276 6.58 10.14 -14.78
CA PHE A 276 5.37 10.34 -13.98
C PHE A 276 4.43 11.36 -14.62
N GLN A 277 4.93 12.50 -15.12
CA GLN A 277 4.12 13.52 -15.79
C GLN A 277 3.33 13.01 -17.01
N ARG A 278 3.68 11.85 -17.56
CA ARG A 278 3.14 11.29 -18.80
C ARG A 278 2.49 9.92 -18.61
N HIS A 279 2.34 9.44 -17.38
CA HIS A 279 1.76 8.13 -17.10
C HIS A 279 0.74 8.19 -15.97
N GLU A 280 -0.40 7.55 -16.17
CA GLU A 280 -1.28 7.08 -15.12
C GLU A 280 -0.59 5.92 -14.39
N ILE A 281 -0.45 6.01 -13.05
CA ILE A 281 0.25 5.01 -12.23
C ILE A 281 -0.72 4.44 -11.19
N VAL A 282 -1.31 3.30 -11.48
CA VAL A 282 -2.34 2.69 -10.63
C VAL A 282 -1.82 1.48 -9.90
N GLY A 283 -2.04 1.43 -8.59
CA GLY A 283 -1.77 0.25 -7.78
C GLY A 283 -0.30 0.02 -7.44
N SER A 284 0.56 1.01 -7.66
CA SER A 284 1.93 1.01 -7.13
C SER A 284 1.93 1.11 -5.60
N SER A 285 3.04 0.71 -4.99
CA SER A 285 3.22 0.78 -3.54
C SER A 285 4.51 1.52 -3.16
N ILE A 286 4.53 2.16 -1.99
CA ILE A 286 5.76 2.52 -1.31
C ILE A 286 6.15 1.36 -0.41
N PHE A 287 7.32 0.79 -0.68
CA PHE A 287 7.93 -0.28 0.08
C PHE A 287 8.98 0.28 1.02
N ILE A 288 8.72 0.23 2.32
CA ILE A 288 9.61 0.74 3.37
C ILE A 288 10.32 -0.43 4.03
N VAL A 289 11.64 -0.30 4.19
CA VAL A 289 12.50 -1.31 4.84
C VAL A 289 13.47 -0.64 5.78
N TYR A 290 13.63 -1.18 6.99
CA TYR A 290 14.72 -0.78 7.86
C TYR A 290 15.18 -1.92 8.79
N ASP A 291 16.45 -1.90 9.17
CA ASP A 291 17.02 -2.71 10.25
C ASP A 291 17.78 -1.82 11.26
N GLU A 292 18.80 -2.33 11.92
CA GLU A 292 19.60 -1.54 12.87
C GLU A 292 20.51 -0.53 12.18
N ASP A 293 20.98 -0.85 10.97
CA ASP A 293 22.05 -0.13 10.27
C ASP A 293 21.55 0.63 9.04
N ARG A 294 20.43 0.21 8.45
CA ARG A 294 19.98 0.65 7.12
C ARG A 294 18.53 1.04 7.10
N VAL A 295 18.22 2.01 6.26
CA VAL A 295 16.88 2.51 6.02
C VAL A 295 16.67 2.73 4.53
N GLY A 296 15.51 2.37 4.00
CA GLY A 296 15.16 2.61 2.60
C GLY A 296 13.66 2.66 2.35
N ALA A 297 13.29 3.36 1.27
CA ALA A 297 11.95 3.36 0.72
C ALA A 297 11.99 3.51 -0.79
N TRP A 298 11.15 2.75 -1.50
CA TRP A 298 11.06 2.72 -2.96
C TRP A 298 9.61 2.59 -3.41
N LEU A 299 9.33 3.11 -4.60
CA LEU A 299 8.10 2.78 -5.33
C LEU A 299 8.29 1.45 -6.07
N ILE A 300 7.29 0.58 -5.97
CA ILE A 300 7.25 -0.74 -6.61
C ILE A 300 5.92 -0.97 -7.31
N ASP A 301 5.82 -2.02 -8.14
CA ASP A 301 4.60 -2.47 -8.83
C ASP A 301 4.04 -1.48 -9.85
N PHE A 302 4.59 -1.54 -11.05
CA PHE A 302 4.20 -0.68 -12.17
C PHE A 302 3.37 -1.40 -13.25
N ALA A 303 2.80 -2.58 -12.95
CA ALA A 303 2.02 -3.38 -13.89
C ALA A 303 0.80 -2.65 -14.49
N LYS A 304 0.26 -1.68 -13.77
CA LYS A 304 -0.87 -0.85 -14.22
C LYS A 304 -0.45 0.59 -14.53
N SER A 305 0.72 0.76 -15.10
CA SER A 305 1.16 2.06 -15.63
C SER A 305 0.74 2.19 -17.09
N ARG A 306 0.17 3.33 -17.45
CA ARG A 306 -0.28 3.61 -18.82
C ARG A 306 0.20 4.97 -19.27
N ARG A 307 0.83 5.03 -20.44
CA ARG A 307 1.21 6.31 -21.04
C ARG A 307 -0.05 7.08 -21.45
N LEU A 308 -0.09 8.35 -21.12
CA LEU A 308 -1.17 9.27 -21.44
C LEU A 308 -0.89 9.99 -22.77
N ASP A 309 -1.97 10.39 -23.45
CA ASP A 309 -1.91 11.21 -24.64
C ASP A 309 -1.27 12.57 -24.32
N GLU A 310 -0.70 13.22 -25.36
CA GLU A 310 0.11 14.44 -25.17
C GLU A 310 -0.66 15.62 -24.61
N HIS A 311 -1.95 15.69 -24.85
CA HIS A 311 -2.84 16.74 -24.37
C HIS A 311 -3.30 16.54 -22.92
N VAL A 312 -3.16 15.33 -22.37
CA VAL A 312 -3.55 15.02 -20.99
C VAL A 312 -2.44 15.49 -20.03
N LYS A 313 -2.84 16.26 -19.04
CA LYS A 313 -1.97 16.68 -17.93
C LYS A 313 -2.45 16.01 -16.67
N ILE A 314 -1.52 15.44 -15.91
CA ILE A 314 -1.75 14.79 -14.64
C ILE A 314 -0.85 15.43 -13.58
N ASP A 315 -1.38 15.69 -12.39
CA ASP A 315 -0.63 16.22 -11.24
C ASP A 315 -0.48 15.22 -10.09
N HIS A 316 -1.14 14.07 -10.19
CA HIS A 316 -1.14 12.99 -9.19
C HIS A 316 -1.69 13.39 -7.81
N ARG A 317 -2.41 14.52 -7.72
CA ARG A 317 -3.00 15.06 -6.49
C ARG A 317 -4.48 15.35 -6.61
N SER A 318 -4.89 15.81 -7.77
CA SER A 318 -6.29 16.17 -8.06
C SER A 318 -7.22 15.01 -7.81
N GLN A 319 -8.46 15.33 -7.50
CA GLN A 319 -9.49 14.30 -7.38
C GLN A 319 -9.77 13.69 -8.75
N TRP A 320 -9.94 12.37 -8.75
CA TRP A 320 -10.27 11.67 -9.99
C TRP A 320 -11.68 12.02 -10.46
N GLU A 321 -11.77 12.34 -11.73
CA GLU A 321 -12.99 12.45 -12.53
C GLU A 321 -12.76 11.69 -13.84
N ILE A 322 -13.83 11.17 -14.43
CA ILE A 322 -13.72 10.42 -15.68
C ILE A 322 -13.09 11.30 -16.77
N GLY A 323 -11.96 10.86 -17.31
CA GLY A 323 -11.22 11.54 -18.37
C GLY A 323 -9.98 12.32 -17.90
N ASN A 324 -9.79 12.53 -16.59
CA ASN A 324 -8.60 13.23 -16.08
C ASN A 324 -7.42 12.32 -15.71
N PHE A 325 -7.65 11.02 -15.60
CA PHE A 325 -6.66 9.97 -15.29
C PHE A 325 -5.96 10.11 -13.92
N GLU A 326 -6.39 11.05 -13.07
CA GLU A 326 -5.81 11.25 -11.75
C GLU A 326 -5.99 10.01 -10.86
N GLU A 327 -4.94 9.60 -10.15
CA GLU A 327 -4.98 8.47 -9.23
C GLU A 327 -4.58 8.83 -7.80
N GLY A 328 -3.97 10.01 -7.60
CA GLY A 328 -3.69 10.56 -6.28
C GLY A 328 -2.46 9.98 -5.59
N ILE A 329 -1.43 9.52 -6.31
CA ILE A 329 -0.19 9.01 -5.71
C ILE A 329 0.57 10.08 -4.94
N LEU A 330 0.73 11.30 -5.49
CA LEU A 330 1.38 12.42 -4.80
C LEU A 330 0.54 12.93 -3.63
N TYR A 331 -0.78 12.94 -3.76
CA TYR A 331 -1.66 13.23 -2.63
C TYR A 331 -1.37 12.26 -1.47
N GLY A 332 -1.27 10.96 -1.76
CA GLY A 332 -0.94 9.96 -0.76
C GLY A 332 0.46 10.14 -0.15
N VAL A 333 1.45 10.50 -0.95
CA VAL A 333 2.81 10.80 -0.47
C VAL A 333 2.81 12.02 0.46
N ASP A 334 2.07 13.09 0.13
CA ASP A 334 1.94 14.28 0.97
C ASP A 334 1.29 13.94 2.32
N GLN A 335 0.21 13.13 2.33
CA GLN A 335 -0.43 12.66 3.56
C GLN A 335 0.52 11.79 4.41
N LEU A 336 1.28 10.91 3.77
CA LEU A 336 2.26 10.07 4.45
C LEU A 336 3.38 10.90 5.08
N ILE A 337 3.91 11.89 4.37
CA ILE A 337 4.91 12.85 4.89
C ILE A 337 4.37 13.56 6.13
N SER A 338 3.14 14.08 6.09
CA SER A 338 2.52 14.76 7.25
C SER A 338 2.47 13.86 8.47
N ILE A 339 2.08 12.59 8.32
CA ILE A 339 2.05 11.63 9.44
C ILE A 339 3.47 11.39 10.02
N PHE A 340 4.48 11.26 9.15
CA PHE A 340 5.87 11.10 9.61
C PHE A 340 6.40 12.35 10.30
N GLU A 341 6.00 13.56 9.88
CA GLU A 341 6.33 14.82 10.53
C GLU A 341 5.71 14.89 11.94
N ASP A 342 4.45 14.52 12.08
CA ASP A 342 3.77 14.46 13.38
C ASP A 342 4.46 13.48 14.34
N ILE A 343 4.78 12.27 13.88
CA ILE A 343 5.49 11.26 14.68
C ILE A 343 6.88 11.76 15.08
N SER A 344 7.59 12.43 14.18
CA SER A 344 8.93 12.99 14.45
C SER A 344 8.88 14.11 15.49
N ALA A 345 7.85 14.97 15.44
CA ALA A 345 7.67 16.09 16.39
C ALA A 345 7.37 15.58 17.81
N GLU A 346 6.49 14.57 17.96
CA GLU A 346 6.18 13.98 19.27
C GLU A 346 7.39 13.33 19.92
N SER A 347 8.24 12.67 19.12
CA SER A 347 9.45 12.04 19.65
C SER A 347 10.51 13.02 20.16
N ASN A 348 10.43 14.31 19.79
CA ASN A 348 11.31 15.36 20.31
C ASN A 348 10.78 16.04 21.58
N SER A 349 9.50 15.76 21.96
CA SER A 349 8.83 16.38 23.11
C SER A 349 8.82 15.49 24.36
N THR A 350 9.34 14.28 24.26
CA THR A 350 9.50 13.29 25.32
C THR A 350 10.96 13.05 25.63
#